data_d86358e401fd71a940ed8b9f4815f6b6
#
_entry.id   d86358e401fd71a940ed8b9f4815f6b6
#
_cell.length_a   1.000
_cell.length_b   1.000
_cell.length_c   1.000
_cell.angle_alpha   90.00
_cell.angle_beta   90.00
_cell.angle_gamma   90.00
#
_symmetry.space_group_name_H-M   'P 1'
#
loop_
_entity.id
_entity.type
_entity.pdbx_description
1 polymer ?
#
loop_
_entity_poly.entity_id
_entity_poly.type
_entity_poly.pdbx_seq_one_letter_code
_entity_poly.pdbx_strand_id
1 'polypeptide(L)'
;MAIALYRRHRRDCKAGHSEERRSSEYDERKKGWKRCECPIFISGTLQGTFKRQSSNNWEWDQARSIALHLEHAGTWTGRVKPPTPPFAPEAPRQQTRITIAAAIKVFLSNREGAKIAPSTLRKYRTFTNQLAAFADGLGYVTLDQLTSGDIDVFYSLMKLGVRAKAKRLGTLRAFFRFCVNRKWLPESPVSSDIKPPVGANRVANKAPFTDLELQRIIGACDRMPDIVWSSGKGGGRWTGEDVKDFIWVMVYTGLRISDVSLFNMSRLHGNEVFLRAKKNGGEVFAYIPDWLRERLAVRANRCGARPFVVGQSERLETVTDMWRRKINSVFELAGKFEESPTPHRFRHTFARILLQRGVPVADVADLLGDDEKTVREHYARWVPERQARLTRILKEAFDDKPKGNLVAMPKGDWVVTLP
;
A
#
# COMPACT_ATOMS: atom_id res chain seq x y z
N MET A 1 -38.12 -28.71 17.55
CA MET A 1 -38.02 -27.69 18.60
C MET A 1 -36.70 -26.93 18.41
N ALA A 2 -36.80 -25.65 18.24
CA ALA A 2 -35.62 -24.78 18.08
C ALA A 2 -34.96 -24.46 19.43
N ILE A 3 -35.63 -24.74 20.53
CA ILE A 3 -35.21 -24.43 21.89
C ILE A 3 -35.04 -25.70 22.71
N ALA A 4 -33.88 -25.81 23.39
CA ALA A 4 -33.57 -26.89 24.30
C ALA A 4 -33.67 -26.42 25.77
N LEU A 5 -34.21 -27.31 26.64
CA LEU A 5 -34.26 -27.10 28.07
C LEU A 5 -33.23 -28.01 28.76
N TYR A 6 -32.49 -27.48 29.73
CA TYR A 6 -31.53 -28.23 30.53
C TYR A 6 -31.37 -27.60 31.91
N ARG A 7 -31.08 -28.44 32.93
CA ARG A 7 -30.78 -27.94 34.27
C ARG A 7 -29.31 -27.58 34.36
N ARG A 8 -29.01 -26.37 34.74
CA ARG A 8 -27.61 -25.93 34.93
C ARG A 8 -27.23 -26.02 36.39
N HIS A 9 -26.54 -27.09 36.75
CA HIS A 9 -26.05 -27.26 38.11
C HIS A 9 -24.97 -26.26 38.46
N ARG A 10 -25.00 -25.74 39.68
CA ARG A 10 -23.94 -24.91 40.25
C ARG A 10 -22.72 -25.77 40.57
N ARG A 11 -21.53 -25.18 40.73
CA ARG A 11 -20.29 -25.91 41.01
C ARG A 11 -20.34 -26.70 42.33
N ASP A 12 -21.08 -26.22 43.30
CA ASP A 12 -21.28 -26.78 44.64
C ASP A 12 -22.48 -27.75 44.71
N CYS A 13 -23.15 -27.97 43.59
CA CYS A 13 -24.33 -28.83 43.56
C CYS A 13 -23.99 -30.32 43.55
N LYS A 14 -24.23 -30.99 44.68
CA LYS A 14 -23.96 -32.43 44.85
C LYS A 14 -24.70 -33.31 43.80
N ALA A 15 -25.92 -32.93 43.41
CA ALA A 15 -26.67 -33.65 42.39
C ALA A 15 -26.05 -33.54 40.96
N GLY A 16 -25.25 -32.53 40.70
CA GLY A 16 -24.55 -32.33 39.41
C GLY A 16 -23.32 -33.24 39.25
N HIS A 17 -22.80 -33.77 40.33
CA HIS A 17 -21.52 -34.49 40.36
C HIS A 17 -21.70 -35.99 40.80
N SER A 18 -22.93 -36.45 41.05
CA SER A 18 -23.15 -37.83 41.48
C SER A 18 -23.02 -38.82 40.29
N GLU A 19 -22.45 -40.00 40.55
CA GLU A 19 -22.37 -41.07 39.57
C GLU A 19 -23.72 -41.59 39.13
N GLU A 20 -24.73 -41.40 39.96
CA GLU A 20 -26.15 -41.74 39.65
C GLU A 20 -26.70 -41.06 38.39
N ARG A 21 -26.03 -40.01 37.94
CA ARG A 21 -26.42 -39.29 36.68
C ARG A 21 -26.41 -40.18 35.43
N ARG A 22 -25.78 -41.35 35.53
CA ARG A 22 -25.69 -42.34 34.43
C ARG A 22 -26.77 -43.45 34.54
N SER A 23 -27.53 -43.47 35.59
CA SER A 23 -28.57 -44.50 35.77
C SER A 23 -29.85 -44.11 35.01
N SER A 24 -30.55 -45.12 34.48
CA SER A 24 -31.85 -44.94 33.81
C SER A 24 -32.97 -44.39 34.72
N GLU A 25 -32.77 -44.46 36.03
CA GLU A 25 -33.71 -43.94 37.04
C GLU A 25 -33.48 -42.48 37.39
N TYR A 26 -32.33 -41.91 36.97
CA TYR A 26 -32.00 -40.52 37.20
C TYR A 26 -32.62 -39.63 36.12
N ASP A 27 -33.85 -39.21 36.33
CA ASP A 27 -34.52 -38.29 35.45
C ASP A 27 -34.81 -36.95 36.15
N GLU A 28 -33.95 -35.99 35.96
CA GLU A 28 -34.11 -34.62 36.51
C GLU A 28 -35.33 -33.89 35.91
N ARG A 29 -36.00 -34.49 34.92
CA ARG A 29 -37.22 -33.96 34.29
C ARG A 29 -38.49 -34.43 34.98
N LYS A 30 -38.40 -35.41 35.90
CA LYS A 30 -39.56 -35.89 36.62
C LYS A 30 -40.20 -34.77 37.45
N LYS A 31 -41.52 -34.73 37.49
CA LYS A 31 -42.30 -33.82 38.33
C LYS A 31 -41.93 -34.04 39.79
N GLY A 32 -41.67 -32.96 40.53
CA GLY A 32 -41.28 -33.02 41.94
C GLY A 32 -39.80 -33.32 42.19
N TRP A 33 -38.92 -33.15 41.22
CA TRP A 33 -37.48 -33.21 41.43
C TRP A 33 -37.01 -32.29 42.56
N LYS A 34 -36.51 -32.85 43.64
CA LYS A 34 -36.10 -32.13 44.85
C LYS A 34 -34.64 -32.32 45.26
N ARG A 35 -33.80 -32.93 44.40
CA ARG A 35 -32.38 -33.22 44.72
C ARG A 35 -31.48 -32.02 44.65
N CYS A 36 -31.92 -30.93 43.97
CA CYS A 36 -31.22 -29.65 43.98
C CYS A 36 -32.15 -28.52 43.59
N GLU A 37 -31.74 -27.30 43.98
CA GLU A 37 -32.43 -26.04 43.65
C GLU A 37 -31.76 -25.31 42.47
N CYS A 38 -31.16 -26.05 41.56
CA CYS A 38 -30.51 -25.47 40.39
C CYS A 38 -31.54 -25.08 39.34
N PRO A 39 -31.45 -23.89 38.73
CA PRO A 39 -32.46 -23.41 37.79
C PRO A 39 -32.40 -24.16 36.45
N ILE A 40 -33.52 -24.20 35.77
CA ILE A 40 -33.62 -24.68 34.40
C ILE A 40 -33.26 -23.52 33.43
N PHE A 41 -32.42 -23.80 32.46
CA PHE A 41 -32.02 -22.87 31.42
C PHE A 41 -32.67 -23.26 30.07
N ILE A 42 -32.90 -22.25 29.30
CA ILE A 42 -33.41 -22.29 27.93
C ILE A 42 -32.28 -21.89 26.99
N SER A 43 -32.01 -22.68 25.97
CA SER A 43 -31.01 -22.38 24.94
C SER A 43 -31.50 -22.76 23.55
N GLY A 44 -31.14 -21.95 22.55
CA GLY A 44 -31.52 -22.22 21.17
C GLY A 44 -31.35 -21.01 20.28
N THR A 45 -31.85 -21.10 19.06
CA THR A 45 -31.83 -20.00 18.09
C THR A 45 -33.25 -19.59 17.73
N LEU A 46 -33.57 -18.33 17.95
CA LEU A 46 -34.83 -17.72 17.52
C LEU A 46 -34.53 -16.60 16.54
N GLN A 47 -35.13 -16.67 15.35
CA GLN A 47 -34.90 -15.66 14.28
C GLN A 47 -33.40 -15.34 14.02
N GLY A 48 -32.58 -16.39 13.94
CA GLY A 48 -31.13 -16.24 13.69
C GLY A 48 -30.29 -15.83 14.90
N THR A 49 -30.90 -15.55 16.05
CA THR A 49 -30.18 -15.14 17.27
C THR A 49 -30.08 -16.29 18.25
N PHE A 50 -28.86 -16.80 18.48
CA PHE A 50 -28.60 -17.79 19.53
C PHE A 50 -28.50 -17.13 20.89
N LYS A 51 -29.22 -17.68 21.87
CA LYS A 51 -29.15 -17.20 23.26
C LYS A 51 -29.27 -18.35 24.25
N ARG A 52 -28.73 -18.14 25.45
CA ARG A 52 -28.92 -18.96 26.64
C ARG A 52 -29.39 -18.06 27.77
N GLN A 53 -30.53 -18.40 28.37
CA GLN A 53 -31.06 -17.63 29.51
C GLN A 53 -31.68 -18.54 30.54
N SER A 54 -31.76 -18.08 31.79
CA SER A 54 -32.49 -18.78 32.84
C SER A 54 -34.01 -18.70 32.54
N SER A 55 -34.72 -19.82 32.77
CA SER A 55 -36.17 -19.77 32.76
C SER A 55 -36.74 -19.12 34.04
N ASN A 56 -35.87 -18.86 35.04
CA ASN A 56 -36.26 -18.42 36.39
C ASN A 56 -37.26 -19.38 37.06
N ASN A 57 -37.29 -20.65 36.62
CA ASN A 57 -38.14 -21.71 37.13
C ASN A 57 -37.31 -22.97 37.44
N TRP A 58 -37.80 -23.74 38.37
CA TRP A 58 -37.22 -24.98 38.87
C TRP A 58 -37.98 -26.21 38.43
N GLU A 59 -39.30 -26.00 38.02
CA GLU A 59 -40.19 -27.03 37.53
C GLU A 59 -40.12 -27.08 35.98
N TRP A 60 -40.01 -28.28 35.45
CA TRP A 60 -39.85 -28.54 34.00
C TRP A 60 -41.09 -28.09 33.21
N ASP A 61 -42.30 -28.36 33.71
CA ASP A 61 -43.53 -27.96 33.02
C ASP A 61 -43.65 -26.44 32.87
N GLN A 62 -43.27 -25.73 33.88
CA GLN A 62 -43.27 -24.25 33.85
C GLN A 62 -42.18 -23.71 32.92
N ALA A 63 -40.98 -24.28 32.97
CA ALA A 63 -39.88 -23.90 32.08
C ALA A 63 -40.23 -24.23 30.61
N ARG A 64 -40.93 -25.37 30.38
CA ARG A 64 -41.39 -25.78 29.04
C ARG A 64 -42.45 -24.81 28.51
N SER A 65 -43.39 -24.36 29.35
CA SER A 65 -44.38 -23.38 28.98
C SER A 65 -43.75 -22.06 28.55
N ILE A 66 -42.69 -21.61 29.26
CA ILE A 66 -41.96 -20.43 28.89
C ILE A 66 -41.19 -20.62 27.56
N ALA A 67 -40.58 -21.78 27.39
CA ALA A 67 -39.86 -22.06 26.11
C ALA A 67 -40.81 -22.05 24.92
N LEU A 68 -42.00 -22.68 25.06
CA LEU A 68 -43.06 -22.68 24.04
C LEU A 68 -43.56 -21.25 23.74
N HIS A 69 -43.71 -20.43 24.79
CA HIS A 69 -44.10 -19.01 24.62
C HIS A 69 -43.03 -18.22 23.84
N LEU A 70 -41.75 -18.44 24.12
CA LEU A 70 -40.65 -17.79 23.40
C LEU A 70 -40.57 -18.28 21.94
N GLU A 71 -40.77 -19.58 21.70
CA GLU A 71 -40.87 -20.15 20.34
C GLU A 71 -42.02 -19.53 19.55
N HIS A 72 -43.20 -19.45 20.17
CA HIS A 72 -44.39 -18.88 19.53
C HIS A 72 -44.26 -17.39 19.28
N ALA A 73 -43.63 -16.65 20.19
CA ALA A 73 -43.34 -15.21 20.04
C ALA A 73 -42.20 -14.97 19.02
N GLY A 74 -41.40 -15.98 18.72
CA GLY A 74 -40.21 -15.87 17.85
C GLY A 74 -39.11 -14.96 18.41
N THR A 75 -39.24 -14.50 19.65
CA THR A 75 -38.30 -13.55 20.26
C THR A 75 -37.91 -13.96 21.67
N TRP A 76 -36.68 -13.63 22.07
CA TRP A 76 -36.15 -13.94 23.40
C TRP A 76 -36.72 -13.08 24.52
N THR A 77 -37.55 -12.08 24.20
CA THR A 77 -38.26 -11.23 25.18
C THR A 77 -39.69 -11.69 25.44
N GLY A 78 -40.15 -12.70 24.68
CA GLY A 78 -41.54 -13.17 24.75
C GLY A 78 -42.58 -12.15 24.27
N ARG A 79 -42.15 -10.99 23.80
CA ARG A 79 -43.06 -9.97 23.23
C ARG A 79 -43.37 -10.41 21.79
N VAL A 80 -44.62 -10.69 21.51
CA VAL A 80 -45.11 -10.87 20.16
C VAL A 80 -44.87 -9.57 19.40
N LYS A 81 -44.06 -9.61 18.35
CA LYS A 81 -43.96 -8.48 17.44
C LYS A 81 -45.36 -8.25 16.85
N PRO A 82 -45.96 -7.07 16.92
CA PRO A 82 -47.24 -6.86 16.26
C PRO A 82 -47.13 -7.33 14.82
N PRO A 83 -48.20 -7.98 14.28
CA PRO A 83 -48.15 -8.47 12.90
C PRO A 83 -47.76 -7.30 12.01
N THR A 84 -46.67 -7.47 11.28
CA THR A 84 -46.30 -6.50 10.24
C THR A 84 -47.50 -6.41 9.30
N PRO A 85 -48.11 -5.23 9.10
CA PRO A 85 -49.22 -5.13 8.18
C PRO A 85 -48.81 -5.74 6.83
N PRO A 86 -49.69 -6.53 6.18
CA PRO A 86 -49.33 -7.18 4.94
C PRO A 86 -48.92 -6.09 3.94
N PHE A 87 -47.64 -6.08 3.64
CA PHE A 87 -47.04 -5.35 2.54
C PHE A 87 -47.73 -3.99 2.19
N ALA A 88 -47.48 -2.95 2.98
CA ALA A 88 -47.12 -1.71 2.31
C ALA A 88 -45.78 -2.02 1.60
N PRO A 89 -45.65 -1.89 0.29
CA PRO A 89 -44.35 -1.96 -0.34
C PRO A 89 -43.48 -0.99 0.46
N GLU A 90 -42.37 -1.48 1.07
CA GLU A 90 -41.39 -0.58 1.65
C GLU A 90 -41.15 0.46 0.58
N ALA A 91 -41.66 1.67 0.81
CA ALA A 91 -41.34 2.78 -0.07
C ALA A 91 -39.83 2.70 -0.22
N PRO A 92 -39.29 2.55 -1.43
CA PRO A 92 -37.88 2.32 -1.61
C PRO A 92 -37.23 3.39 -0.77
N ARG A 93 -36.47 2.98 0.26
CA ARG A 93 -35.69 3.93 1.07
C ARG A 93 -35.07 4.80 0.04
N GLN A 94 -35.51 6.04 -0.08
CA GLN A 94 -34.96 6.98 -1.05
C GLN A 94 -33.48 6.99 -0.73
N GLN A 95 -32.74 6.16 -1.46
CA GLN A 95 -31.29 6.22 -1.49
C GLN A 95 -31.06 7.68 -1.85
N THR A 96 -30.60 8.45 -0.89
CA THR A 96 -30.36 9.88 -1.07
C THR A 96 -29.44 9.96 -2.27
N ARG A 97 -30.02 10.27 -3.45
CA ARG A 97 -29.27 10.33 -4.70
C ARG A 97 -28.21 11.40 -4.52
N ILE A 98 -27.00 10.96 -4.28
CA ILE A 98 -25.88 11.87 -4.09
C ILE A 98 -25.36 12.27 -5.47
N THR A 99 -25.06 13.55 -5.64
CA THR A 99 -24.41 14.01 -6.87
C THR A 99 -22.96 13.56 -6.91
N ILE A 100 -22.44 13.32 -8.13
CA ILE A 100 -21.04 12.94 -8.35
C ILE A 100 -20.10 13.97 -7.70
N ALA A 101 -20.39 15.27 -7.85
CA ALA A 101 -19.61 16.34 -7.25
C ALA A 101 -19.58 16.28 -5.72
N ALA A 102 -20.74 16.01 -5.08
CA ALA A 102 -20.82 15.86 -3.63
C ALA A 102 -20.06 14.62 -3.14
N ALA A 103 -20.20 13.49 -3.83
CA ALA A 103 -19.48 12.27 -3.49
C ALA A 103 -17.96 12.46 -3.59
N ILE A 104 -17.47 13.12 -4.63
CA ILE A 104 -16.06 13.47 -4.82
C ILE A 104 -15.58 14.38 -3.69
N LYS A 105 -16.33 15.43 -3.36
CA LYS A 105 -15.98 16.36 -2.28
C LYS A 105 -15.79 15.63 -0.95
N VAL A 106 -16.75 14.78 -0.57
CA VAL A 106 -16.69 14.00 0.69
C VAL A 106 -15.54 12.99 0.65
N PHE A 107 -15.31 12.32 -0.48
CA PHE A 107 -14.17 11.41 -0.64
C PHE A 107 -12.84 12.13 -0.43
N LEU A 108 -12.62 13.27 -1.07
CA LEU A 108 -11.38 14.04 -0.96
C LEU A 108 -11.19 14.56 0.47
N SER A 109 -12.24 15.10 1.11
CA SER A 109 -12.17 15.54 2.51
C SER A 109 -11.83 14.39 3.46
N ASN A 110 -12.41 13.20 3.25
CA ASN A 110 -12.05 12.00 4.02
C ASN A 110 -10.57 11.63 3.87
N ARG A 111 -10.03 11.73 2.64
CA ARG A 111 -8.61 11.46 2.37
C ARG A 111 -7.69 12.52 2.98
N GLU A 112 -8.10 13.77 2.98
CA GLU A 112 -7.40 14.87 3.66
C GLU A 112 -7.37 14.66 5.19
N GLY A 113 -8.51 14.33 5.79
CA GLY A 113 -8.61 14.00 7.21
C GLY A 113 -7.76 12.80 7.64
N ALA A 114 -7.55 11.84 6.74
CA ALA A 114 -6.65 10.71 6.95
C ALA A 114 -5.15 11.08 6.82
N LYS A 115 -4.80 12.36 6.65
CA LYS A 115 -3.43 12.88 6.54
C LYS A 115 -2.58 12.21 5.47
N ILE A 116 -3.19 11.82 4.34
CA ILE A 116 -2.46 11.20 3.23
C ILE A 116 -1.46 12.22 2.65
N ALA A 117 -0.32 11.69 2.15
CA ALA A 117 0.71 12.53 1.54
C ALA A 117 0.12 13.44 0.44
N PRO A 118 0.49 14.75 0.40
CA PRO A 118 -0.05 15.72 -0.56
C PRO A 118 0.06 15.26 -2.03
N SER A 119 1.14 14.55 -2.37
CA SER A 119 1.33 13.99 -3.72
C SER A 119 0.32 12.89 -4.06
N THR A 120 -0.13 12.11 -3.08
CA THR A 120 -1.17 11.09 -3.25
C THR A 120 -2.54 11.76 -3.37
N LEU A 121 -2.81 12.76 -2.54
CA LEU A 121 -4.04 13.54 -2.62
C LEU A 121 -4.20 14.24 -3.99
N ARG A 122 -3.12 14.80 -4.54
CA ARG A 122 -3.11 15.36 -5.90
C ARG A 122 -3.51 14.33 -6.95
N LYS A 123 -3.06 13.07 -6.80
CA LYS A 123 -3.45 11.97 -7.71
C LYS A 123 -4.93 11.64 -7.59
N TYR A 124 -5.50 11.66 -6.38
CA TYR A 124 -6.94 11.50 -6.17
C TYR A 124 -7.71 12.64 -6.82
N ARG A 125 -7.31 13.90 -6.60
CA ARG A 125 -7.94 15.07 -7.23
C ARG A 125 -7.91 14.98 -8.76
N THR A 126 -6.75 14.67 -9.36
CA THR A 126 -6.64 14.48 -10.81
C THR A 126 -7.58 13.39 -11.32
N PHE A 127 -7.67 12.27 -10.60
CA PHE A 127 -8.55 11.17 -10.94
C PHE A 127 -10.02 11.57 -10.86
N THR A 128 -10.44 12.15 -9.74
CA THR A 128 -11.84 12.55 -9.52
C THR A 128 -12.29 13.62 -10.49
N ASN A 129 -11.40 14.57 -10.85
CA ASN A 129 -11.71 15.56 -11.89
C ASN A 129 -11.91 14.91 -13.28
N GLN A 130 -11.11 13.90 -13.61
CA GLN A 130 -11.29 13.14 -14.86
C GLN A 130 -12.60 12.36 -14.87
N LEU A 131 -12.97 11.74 -13.74
CA LEU A 131 -14.24 11.02 -13.61
C LEU A 131 -15.43 11.97 -13.69
N ALA A 132 -15.34 13.13 -13.03
CA ALA A 132 -16.37 14.15 -13.08
C ALA A 132 -16.58 14.68 -14.52
N ALA A 133 -15.49 15.01 -15.22
CA ALA A 133 -15.56 15.48 -16.59
C ALA A 133 -16.12 14.42 -17.56
N PHE A 134 -15.81 13.14 -17.34
CA PHE A 134 -16.37 12.03 -18.11
C PHE A 134 -17.89 11.92 -17.88
N ALA A 135 -18.33 11.95 -16.62
CA ALA A 135 -19.75 11.89 -16.29
C ALA A 135 -20.53 13.10 -16.79
N ASP A 136 -19.96 14.30 -16.70
CA ASP A 136 -20.53 15.53 -17.25
C ASP A 136 -20.71 15.46 -18.76
N GLY A 137 -19.73 14.90 -19.48
CA GLY A 137 -19.82 14.62 -20.91
C GLY A 137 -20.95 13.67 -21.32
N LEU A 138 -21.41 12.82 -20.38
CA LEU A 138 -22.57 11.94 -20.53
C LEU A 138 -23.89 12.58 -20.05
N GLY A 139 -23.83 13.78 -19.48
CA GLY A 139 -24.98 14.46 -18.88
C GLY A 139 -25.38 13.86 -17.50
N TYR A 140 -24.49 13.12 -16.86
CA TYR A 140 -24.77 12.48 -15.57
C TYR A 140 -24.50 13.44 -14.39
N VAL A 141 -25.47 13.53 -13.50
CA VAL A 141 -25.41 14.39 -12.32
C VAL A 141 -25.24 13.58 -11.04
N THR A 142 -25.89 12.42 -10.96
CA THR A 142 -25.93 11.59 -9.76
C THR A 142 -25.07 10.34 -9.93
N LEU A 143 -24.57 9.83 -8.79
CA LEU A 143 -23.60 8.75 -8.77
C LEU A 143 -24.17 7.42 -9.27
N ASP A 144 -25.46 7.19 -9.07
CA ASP A 144 -26.21 6.00 -9.50
C ASP A 144 -26.41 5.90 -11.01
N GLN A 145 -26.17 6.98 -11.75
CA GLN A 145 -26.21 6.97 -13.22
C GLN A 145 -24.98 6.29 -13.83
N LEU A 146 -23.86 6.23 -13.10
CA LEU A 146 -22.64 5.58 -13.58
C LEU A 146 -22.79 4.06 -13.53
N THR A 147 -22.97 3.45 -14.69
CA THR A 147 -23.08 1.99 -14.86
C THR A 147 -21.70 1.33 -14.96
N SER A 148 -21.68 0.00 -14.87
CA SER A 148 -20.44 -0.77 -15.11
C SER A 148 -19.90 -0.57 -16.52
N GLY A 149 -20.77 -0.50 -17.52
CA GLY A 149 -20.37 -0.21 -18.91
C GLY A 149 -19.68 1.15 -19.06
N ASP A 150 -20.19 2.19 -18.39
CA ASP A 150 -19.56 3.52 -18.41
C ASP A 150 -18.18 3.51 -17.79
N ILE A 151 -18.02 2.74 -16.70
CA ILE A 151 -16.73 2.59 -16.02
C ILE A 151 -15.73 1.83 -16.90
N ASP A 152 -16.16 0.82 -17.63
CA ASP A 152 -15.32 0.11 -18.61
C ASP A 152 -14.84 1.05 -19.71
N VAL A 153 -15.74 1.86 -20.27
CA VAL A 153 -15.40 2.89 -21.27
C VAL A 153 -14.43 3.92 -20.67
N PHE A 154 -14.75 4.48 -19.50
CA PHE A 154 -13.87 5.43 -18.82
C PHE A 154 -12.46 4.88 -18.61
N TYR A 155 -12.35 3.64 -18.15
CA TYR A 155 -11.06 3.00 -17.91
C TYR A 155 -10.32 2.70 -19.22
N SER A 156 -11.03 2.31 -20.27
CA SER A 156 -10.45 2.04 -21.60
C SER A 156 -9.85 3.26 -22.25
N LEU A 157 -10.53 4.41 -22.15
CA LEU A 157 -10.09 5.69 -22.71
C LEU A 157 -8.83 6.28 -22.06
N MET A 158 -8.40 5.74 -20.90
CA MET A 158 -7.19 6.21 -20.22
C MET A 158 -5.94 5.89 -21.03
N LYS A 159 -5.35 6.89 -21.68
CA LYS A 159 -4.06 6.79 -22.38
C LYS A 159 -2.91 6.84 -21.35
N LEU A 160 -2.68 5.76 -20.64
CA LEU A 160 -1.68 5.63 -19.60
C LEU A 160 -0.79 4.41 -19.84
N GLY A 161 0.48 4.51 -19.46
CA GLY A 161 1.35 3.34 -19.45
C GLY A 161 0.85 2.26 -18.47
N VAL A 162 1.20 1.00 -18.72
CA VAL A 162 0.71 -0.21 -18.04
C VAL A 162 0.62 -0.07 -16.51
N ARG A 163 1.70 0.38 -15.86
CA ARG A 163 1.73 0.58 -14.41
C ARG A 163 0.83 1.70 -13.91
N ALA A 164 0.80 2.81 -14.66
CA ALA A 164 -0.03 3.94 -14.29
C ALA A 164 -1.51 3.57 -14.42
N LYS A 165 -1.88 2.81 -15.46
CA LYS A 165 -3.23 2.30 -15.69
C LYS A 165 -3.65 1.33 -14.58
N ALA A 166 -2.77 0.42 -14.14
CA ALA A 166 -3.04 -0.47 -13.00
C ALA A 166 -3.25 0.30 -11.68
N LYS A 167 -2.40 1.31 -11.40
CA LYS A 167 -2.58 2.17 -10.21
C LYS A 167 -3.88 2.97 -10.28
N ARG A 168 -4.28 3.39 -11.47
CA ARG A 168 -5.53 4.12 -11.68
C ARG A 168 -6.75 3.24 -11.40
N LEU A 169 -6.70 1.96 -11.80
CA LEU A 169 -7.73 0.97 -11.44
C LEU A 169 -7.86 0.80 -9.92
N GLY A 170 -6.74 0.75 -9.19
CA GLY A 170 -6.75 0.73 -7.74
C GLY A 170 -7.43 1.97 -7.13
N THR A 171 -7.19 3.16 -7.72
CA THR A 171 -7.83 4.41 -7.29
C THR A 171 -9.34 4.39 -7.57
N LEU A 172 -9.74 3.91 -8.75
CA LEU A 172 -11.13 3.76 -9.18
C LEU A 172 -11.90 2.83 -8.20
N ARG A 173 -11.34 1.66 -7.91
CA ARG A 173 -11.90 0.73 -6.93
C ARG A 173 -12.00 1.32 -5.53
N ALA A 174 -11.00 2.09 -5.11
CA ALA A 174 -11.01 2.74 -3.79
C ALA A 174 -12.11 3.81 -3.67
N PHE A 175 -12.38 4.57 -4.73
CA PHE A 175 -13.46 5.55 -4.77
C PHE A 175 -14.84 4.88 -4.68
N PHE A 176 -15.13 3.93 -5.55
CA PHE A 176 -16.44 3.28 -5.55
C PHE A 176 -16.67 2.40 -4.31
N ARG A 177 -15.65 1.75 -3.77
CA ARG A 177 -15.74 1.08 -2.47
C ARG A 177 -16.12 2.07 -1.34
N PHE A 178 -15.53 3.26 -1.36
CA PHE A 178 -15.92 4.31 -0.42
C PHE A 178 -17.39 4.70 -0.57
N CYS A 179 -17.89 4.83 -1.80
CA CYS A 179 -19.29 5.15 -2.08
C CYS A 179 -20.25 4.05 -1.60
N VAL A 180 -19.90 2.78 -1.80
CA VAL A 180 -20.66 1.63 -1.31
C VAL A 180 -20.67 1.59 0.23
N ASN A 181 -19.52 1.79 0.86
CA ASN A 181 -19.42 1.83 2.32
C ASN A 181 -20.25 2.96 2.95
N ARG A 182 -20.49 4.03 2.21
CA ARG A 182 -21.38 5.15 2.58
C ARG A 182 -22.84 4.89 2.24
N LYS A 183 -23.16 3.72 1.67
CA LYS A 183 -24.50 3.33 1.22
C LYS A 183 -25.10 4.27 0.16
N TRP A 184 -24.25 4.95 -0.60
CA TRP A 184 -24.66 5.77 -1.74
C TRP A 184 -24.92 4.96 -3.00
N LEU A 185 -24.27 3.79 -3.07
CA LEU A 185 -24.48 2.78 -4.10
C LEU A 185 -24.73 1.43 -3.42
N PRO A 186 -25.59 0.57 -3.97
CA PRO A 186 -25.80 -0.79 -3.47
C PRO A 186 -24.55 -1.65 -3.66
N GLU A 187 -23.88 -1.49 -4.80
CA GLU A 187 -22.67 -2.19 -5.18
C GLU A 187 -21.74 -1.31 -6.01
N SER A 188 -20.51 -1.77 -6.21
CA SER A 188 -19.52 -1.04 -7.00
C SER A 188 -19.74 -1.28 -8.50
N PRO A 189 -19.85 -0.23 -9.31
CA PRO A 189 -19.91 -0.37 -10.76
C PRO A 189 -18.58 -0.79 -11.40
N VAL A 190 -17.50 -0.90 -10.61
CA VAL A 190 -16.22 -1.41 -11.10
C VAL A 190 -16.25 -2.92 -11.10
N SER A 191 -16.51 -3.51 -12.28
CA SER A 191 -16.55 -4.95 -12.45
C SER A 191 -15.26 -5.65 -11.97
N SER A 192 -15.42 -6.85 -11.42
CA SER A 192 -14.29 -7.74 -11.11
C SER A 192 -13.50 -8.15 -12.36
N ASP A 193 -14.13 -8.09 -13.54
CA ASP A 193 -13.56 -8.48 -14.82
C ASP A 193 -12.55 -7.46 -15.36
N ILE A 194 -12.63 -6.20 -14.90
CA ILE A 194 -11.58 -5.22 -15.19
C ILE A 194 -10.32 -5.62 -14.43
N LYS A 195 -9.38 -6.23 -15.14
CA LYS A 195 -8.09 -6.65 -14.58
C LYS A 195 -6.99 -5.60 -14.85
N PRO A 196 -5.98 -5.53 -14.00
CA PRO A 196 -4.81 -4.73 -14.31
C PRO A 196 -4.18 -5.20 -15.62
N PRO A 197 -3.63 -4.29 -16.44
CA PRO A 197 -2.97 -4.68 -17.68
C PRO A 197 -1.83 -5.68 -17.44
N VAL A 198 -1.62 -6.58 -18.38
CA VAL A 198 -0.52 -7.56 -18.33
C VAL A 198 0.82 -6.84 -18.17
N GLY A 199 1.67 -7.36 -17.30
CA GLY A 199 2.98 -6.74 -17.01
C GLY A 199 2.94 -5.56 -16.03
N ALA A 200 1.79 -5.23 -15.43
CA ALA A 200 1.67 -4.15 -14.45
C ALA A 200 2.61 -4.32 -13.24
N ASN A 201 2.88 -5.55 -12.84
CA ASN A 201 3.76 -5.88 -11.72
C ASN A 201 5.25 -6.01 -12.10
N ARG A 202 5.57 -5.95 -13.41
CA ARG A 202 6.99 -6.01 -13.82
C ARG A 202 7.73 -4.80 -13.26
N VAL A 203 8.79 -5.05 -12.51
CA VAL A 203 9.67 -3.99 -12.02
C VAL A 203 10.36 -3.37 -13.23
N ALA A 204 10.08 -2.10 -13.54
CA ALA A 204 10.85 -1.38 -14.56
C ALA A 204 12.21 -1.05 -13.92
N ASN A 205 13.17 -1.91 -14.09
CA ASN A 205 14.53 -1.69 -13.64
C ASN A 205 15.22 -0.75 -14.64
N LYS A 206 15.20 0.55 -14.33
CA LYS A 206 16.07 1.49 -15.05
C LYS A 206 17.51 1.20 -14.66
N ALA A 207 18.37 1.07 -15.65
CA ALA A 207 19.81 0.87 -15.41
C ALA A 207 20.40 2.09 -14.66
N PRO A 208 21.39 1.86 -13.78
CA PRO A 208 22.23 2.95 -13.25
C PRO A 208 22.94 3.68 -14.39
N PHE A 209 23.44 4.86 -14.13
CA PHE A 209 24.33 5.51 -15.08
C PHE A 209 25.64 4.73 -15.20
N THR A 210 26.16 4.57 -16.40
CA THR A 210 27.54 4.08 -16.63
C THR A 210 28.53 5.16 -16.20
N ASP A 211 29.78 4.77 -16.02
CA ASP A 211 30.84 5.73 -15.64
C ASP A 211 31.05 6.78 -16.75
N LEU A 212 30.93 6.35 -18.02
CA LEU A 212 30.98 7.27 -19.17
C LEU A 212 29.79 8.24 -19.20
N GLU A 213 28.57 7.74 -18.91
CA GLU A 213 27.40 8.60 -18.79
C GLU A 213 27.57 9.62 -17.65
N LEU A 214 28.09 9.21 -16.48
CA LEU A 214 28.38 10.12 -15.37
C LEU A 214 29.42 11.19 -15.75
N GLN A 215 30.52 10.80 -16.40
CA GLN A 215 31.51 11.77 -16.88
C GLN A 215 30.89 12.81 -17.81
N ARG A 216 30.08 12.36 -18.78
CA ARG A 216 29.36 13.27 -19.68
C ARG A 216 28.40 14.19 -18.96
N ILE A 217 27.66 13.69 -17.97
CA ILE A 217 26.73 14.48 -17.15
C ILE A 217 27.51 15.57 -16.39
N ILE A 218 28.61 15.21 -15.74
CA ILE A 218 29.43 16.15 -14.99
C ILE A 218 30.03 17.21 -15.91
N GLY A 219 30.64 16.80 -17.05
CA GLY A 219 31.14 17.73 -18.04
C GLY A 219 30.07 18.59 -18.73
N ALA A 220 28.82 18.14 -18.76
CA ALA A 220 27.72 18.95 -19.24
C ALA A 220 27.37 20.07 -18.27
N CYS A 221 27.57 19.89 -16.97
CA CYS A 221 27.38 20.94 -15.98
C CYS A 221 28.30 22.15 -16.26
N ASP A 222 29.56 21.90 -16.69
CA ASP A 222 30.53 22.95 -17.00
C ASP A 222 30.13 23.79 -18.23
N ARG A 223 29.28 23.23 -19.09
CA ARG A 223 28.75 23.94 -20.28
C ARG A 223 27.36 24.56 -20.06
N MET A 224 26.79 24.44 -18.85
CA MET A 224 25.51 25.10 -18.55
C MET A 224 25.69 26.62 -18.51
N PRO A 225 24.79 27.38 -19.17
CA PRO A 225 24.80 28.84 -19.00
C PRO A 225 24.37 29.21 -17.60
N ASP A 226 24.93 30.26 -17.09
CA ASP A 226 24.50 30.88 -15.85
C ASP A 226 23.07 31.40 -16.02
N ILE A 227 22.20 31.05 -15.10
CA ILE A 227 20.84 31.54 -15.09
C ILE A 227 20.71 32.57 -13.97
N VAL A 228 20.53 33.81 -14.38
CA VAL A 228 20.25 34.93 -13.49
C VAL A 228 18.74 35.23 -13.58
N TRP A 229 18.10 35.36 -12.44
CA TRP A 229 16.72 35.82 -12.38
C TRP A 229 16.57 36.95 -11.38
N SER A 230 15.70 37.88 -11.69
CA SER A 230 15.27 38.93 -10.77
C SER A 230 13.75 38.79 -10.59
N SER A 231 13.30 38.96 -9.36
CA SER A 231 11.86 39.06 -9.06
C SER A 231 11.67 40.23 -8.10
N GLY A 232 10.48 40.79 -8.01
CA GLY A 232 10.16 41.86 -7.06
C GLY A 232 10.40 41.53 -5.57
N LYS A 233 10.78 40.27 -5.30
CA LYS A 233 11.08 39.72 -3.98
C LYS A 233 12.54 39.25 -3.82
N GLY A 234 13.43 39.64 -4.72
CA GLY A 234 14.84 39.27 -4.74
C GLY A 234 15.25 38.54 -6.02
N GLY A 235 16.52 38.52 -6.30
CA GLY A 235 17.15 37.84 -7.42
C GLY A 235 18.04 36.70 -6.96
N GLY A 236 18.47 35.89 -7.90
CA GLY A 236 19.43 34.82 -7.64
C GLY A 236 20.16 34.41 -8.89
N ARG A 237 21.26 33.69 -8.71
CA ARG A 237 22.09 33.15 -9.79
C ARG A 237 22.26 31.66 -9.57
N TRP A 238 22.09 30.90 -10.62
CA TRP A 238 22.43 29.49 -10.70
C TRP A 238 23.58 29.33 -11.69
N THR A 239 24.57 28.58 -11.29
CA THR A 239 25.69 28.22 -12.16
C THR A 239 25.67 26.71 -12.45
N GLY A 240 26.42 26.31 -13.47
CA GLY A 240 26.64 24.88 -13.73
C GLY A 240 27.30 24.18 -12.53
N GLU A 241 28.16 24.87 -11.78
CA GLU A 241 28.77 24.34 -10.55
C GLU A 241 27.73 24.05 -9.46
N ASP A 242 26.68 24.86 -9.35
CA ASP A 242 25.60 24.62 -8.40
C ASP A 242 24.83 23.33 -8.71
N VAL A 243 24.63 23.03 -10.00
CA VAL A 243 23.99 21.82 -10.46
C VAL A 243 24.92 20.62 -10.31
N LYS A 244 26.21 20.81 -10.56
CA LYS A 244 27.25 19.80 -10.36
C LYS A 244 27.31 19.36 -8.90
N ASP A 245 27.31 20.31 -7.95
CA ASP A 245 27.29 20.01 -6.52
C ASP A 245 26.02 19.22 -6.10
N PHE A 246 24.86 19.61 -6.62
CA PHE A 246 23.63 18.90 -6.37
C PHE A 246 23.70 17.45 -6.87
N ILE A 247 24.23 17.24 -8.08
CA ILE A 247 24.39 15.90 -8.68
C ILE A 247 25.38 15.07 -7.86
N TRP A 248 26.51 15.67 -7.42
CA TRP A 248 27.46 14.96 -6.58
C TRP A 248 26.86 14.51 -5.25
N VAL A 249 26.05 15.35 -4.59
CA VAL A 249 25.34 14.92 -3.39
C VAL A 249 24.44 13.73 -3.70
N MET A 250 23.71 13.73 -4.82
CA MET A 250 22.88 12.56 -5.20
C MET A 250 23.73 11.31 -5.45
N VAL A 251 24.90 11.45 -6.07
CA VAL A 251 25.78 10.31 -6.40
C VAL A 251 26.43 9.72 -5.16
N TYR A 252 26.92 10.56 -4.23
CA TYR A 252 27.62 10.10 -3.03
C TYR A 252 26.71 9.63 -1.91
N THR A 253 25.48 10.11 -1.86
CA THR A 253 24.56 9.80 -0.77
C THR A 253 23.43 8.85 -1.18
N GLY A 254 23.18 8.67 -2.47
CA GLY A 254 22.01 7.93 -2.95
C GLY A 254 20.67 8.55 -2.59
N LEU A 255 20.63 9.76 -2.03
CA LEU A 255 19.41 10.45 -1.63
C LEU A 255 18.47 10.71 -2.81
N ARG A 256 17.18 10.75 -2.54
CA ARG A 256 16.18 11.13 -3.55
C ARG A 256 16.29 12.63 -3.85
N ILE A 257 16.00 13.03 -5.07
CA ILE A 257 16.02 14.47 -5.47
C ILE A 257 15.24 15.35 -4.48
N SER A 258 14.13 14.87 -3.91
CA SER A 258 13.37 15.62 -2.91
C SER A 258 14.12 15.83 -1.60
N ASP A 259 14.94 14.86 -1.20
CA ASP A 259 15.68 14.91 0.05
C ASP A 259 16.91 15.83 -0.11
N VAL A 260 17.59 15.75 -1.26
CA VAL A 260 18.69 16.68 -1.61
C VAL A 260 18.17 18.10 -1.80
N SER A 261 17.00 18.30 -2.40
CA SER A 261 16.40 19.64 -2.59
C SER A 261 16.23 20.42 -1.29
N LEU A 262 15.98 19.72 -0.19
CA LEU A 262 15.81 20.30 1.15
C LEU A 262 16.98 19.98 2.09
N PHE A 263 18.11 19.54 1.53
CA PHE A 263 19.29 19.27 2.34
C PHE A 263 19.65 20.48 3.21
N ASN A 264 19.97 20.22 4.47
CA ASN A 264 20.32 21.24 5.43
C ASN A 264 21.69 20.91 6.03
N MET A 265 22.58 21.85 6.02
CA MET A 265 23.94 21.72 6.59
C MET A 265 23.93 21.38 8.09
N SER A 266 22.87 21.73 8.82
CA SER A 266 22.72 21.34 10.23
C SER A 266 22.54 19.80 10.43
N ARG A 267 22.33 19.03 9.37
CA ARG A 267 22.27 17.58 9.38
C ARG A 267 23.61 16.91 9.09
N LEU A 268 24.62 17.70 8.79
CA LEU A 268 25.97 17.26 8.50
C LEU A 268 26.81 17.39 9.77
N HIS A 269 27.28 16.27 10.31
CA HIS A 269 28.16 16.18 11.47
C HIS A 269 29.51 15.63 11.01
N GLY A 270 30.52 16.53 10.87
CA GLY A 270 31.70 16.15 10.13
C GLY A 270 31.37 15.85 8.68
N ASN A 271 31.60 14.63 8.25
CA ASN A 271 31.30 14.13 6.91
C ASN A 271 30.04 13.25 6.86
N GLU A 272 29.41 13.03 7.99
CA GLU A 272 28.25 12.14 8.14
C GLU A 272 26.95 12.93 8.08
N VAL A 273 25.97 12.37 7.36
CA VAL A 273 24.64 12.94 7.20
C VAL A 273 23.62 12.01 7.80
N PHE A 274 22.86 12.52 8.76
CA PHE A 274 21.74 11.80 9.35
C PHE A 274 20.44 12.52 9.00
N LEU A 275 19.54 11.84 8.30
CA LEU A 275 18.24 12.41 7.96
C LEU A 275 17.15 11.33 7.92
N ARG A 276 15.90 11.77 8.04
CA ARG A 276 14.74 10.93 7.79
C ARG A 276 14.24 11.13 6.37
N ALA A 277 14.21 10.05 5.61
CA ALA A 277 13.69 10.07 4.25
C ALA A 277 12.22 10.53 4.22
N LYS A 278 11.91 11.54 3.43
CA LYS A 278 10.59 12.18 3.41
C LYS A 278 9.48 11.27 2.90
N LYS A 279 9.82 10.27 2.08
CA LYS A 279 8.82 9.40 1.44
C LYS A 279 8.27 8.32 2.38
N ASN A 280 9.11 7.72 3.21
CA ASN A 280 8.78 6.56 4.05
C ASN A 280 9.16 6.73 5.52
N GLY A 281 9.75 7.89 5.91
CA GLY A 281 10.14 8.18 7.28
C GLY A 281 11.34 7.36 7.80
N GLY A 282 11.95 6.52 6.95
CA GLY A 282 13.13 5.72 7.30
C GLY A 282 14.33 6.61 7.61
N GLU A 283 15.13 6.20 8.57
CA GLU A 283 16.41 6.85 8.85
C GLU A 283 17.39 6.54 7.74
N VAL A 284 18.16 7.55 7.31
CA VAL A 284 19.16 7.44 6.27
C VAL A 284 20.47 7.99 6.82
N PHE A 285 21.49 7.14 6.72
CA PHE A 285 22.87 7.52 6.95
C PHE A 285 23.57 7.68 5.62
N ALA A 286 24.34 8.75 5.46
CA ALA A 286 25.14 8.97 4.26
C ALA A 286 26.46 9.65 4.62
N TYR A 287 27.42 9.53 3.70
CA TYR A 287 28.74 10.15 3.85
C TYR A 287 29.00 11.12 2.69
N ILE A 288 29.56 12.29 3.01
CA ILE A 288 29.96 13.31 2.04
C ILE A 288 31.49 13.49 2.14
N PRO A 289 32.26 13.33 1.04
CA PRO A 289 33.69 13.54 1.05
C PRO A 289 34.08 15.00 1.42
N ASP A 290 35.27 15.20 2.00
CA ASP A 290 35.74 16.51 2.46
C ASP A 290 35.65 17.59 1.40
N TRP A 291 36.10 17.30 0.19
CA TRP A 291 36.08 18.25 -0.91
C TRP A 291 34.65 18.73 -1.25
N LEU A 292 33.68 17.83 -1.18
CA LEU A 292 32.27 18.17 -1.45
C LEU A 292 31.65 18.91 -0.26
N ARG A 293 32.02 18.52 0.97
CA ARG A 293 31.57 19.20 2.19
C ARG A 293 32.04 20.66 2.18
N GLU A 294 33.30 20.93 1.81
CA GLU A 294 33.86 22.29 1.70
C GLU A 294 33.11 23.11 0.65
N ARG A 295 32.81 22.53 -0.52
CA ARG A 295 32.01 23.21 -1.55
C ARG A 295 30.62 23.55 -1.05
N LEU A 296 29.98 22.63 -0.33
CA LEU A 296 28.66 22.87 0.26
C LEU A 296 28.69 23.94 1.35
N ALA A 297 29.76 24.01 2.14
CA ALA A 297 29.97 25.07 3.14
C ALA A 297 30.10 26.47 2.46
N VAL A 298 30.92 26.56 1.43
CA VAL A 298 31.04 27.81 0.63
C VAL A 298 29.68 28.22 0.06
N ARG A 299 28.92 27.25 -0.44
CA ARG A 299 27.59 27.52 -0.96
C ARG A 299 26.60 27.91 0.14
N ALA A 300 26.66 27.29 1.32
CA ALA A 300 25.83 27.64 2.46
C ALA A 300 26.06 29.05 2.97
N ASN A 301 27.30 29.57 2.86
CA ASN A 301 27.62 30.96 3.17
C ASN A 301 26.88 31.94 2.25
N ARG A 302 26.57 31.54 1.01
CA ARG A 302 25.82 32.36 0.03
C ARG A 302 24.30 32.19 0.11
N CYS A 303 23.85 30.98 0.38
CA CYS A 303 22.43 30.59 0.28
C CYS A 303 21.76 30.28 1.63
N GLY A 304 22.53 30.33 2.72
CA GLY A 304 22.08 29.91 4.05
C GLY A 304 22.20 28.42 4.29
N ALA A 305 21.78 27.98 5.45
CA ALA A 305 21.91 26.59 5.92
C ALA A 305 21.31 25.51 4.97
N ARG A 306 20.47 25.90 4.04
CA ARG A 306 19.88 25.02 2.98
C ARG A 306 20.51 25.40 1.62
N PRO A 307 21.65 24.82 1.27
CA PRO A 307 22.43 25.26 0.10
C PRO A 307 21.72 25.08 -1.23
N PHE A 308 20.66 24.24 -1.30
CA PHE A 308 19.92 23.97 -2.53
C PHE A 308 18.54 24.62 -2.57
N VAL A 309 18.15 25.37 -1.54
CA VAL A 309 16.94 26.19 -1.56
C VAL A 309 17.34 27.60 -1.99
N VAL A 310 16.91 27.99 -3.17
CA VAL A 310 17.18 29.32 -3.72
C VAL A 310 15.89 30.06 -3.94
N GLY A 311 15.86 31.32 -3.50
CA GLY A 311 14.66 32.14 -3.52
C GLY A 311 13.80 31.94 -2.27
N GLN A 312 12.59 32.53 -2.29
CA GLN A 312 11.71 32.55 -1.11
C GLN A 312 10.81 31.34 -0.95
N SER A 313 10.80 30.41 -1.90
CA SER A 313 9.91 29.24 -1.82
C SER A 313 10.60 28.09 -1.11
N GLU A 314 10.16 27.81 0.09
CA GLU A 314 10.53 26.58 0.83
C GLU A 314 9.59 25.39 0.53
N ARG A 315 8.64 25.56 -0.38
CA ARG A 315 7.73 24.46 -0.75
C ARG A 315 8.51 23.39 -1.48
N LEU A 316 8.55 22.19 -0.90
CA LEU A 316 9.29 21.04 -1.42
C LEU A 316 9.04 20.78 -2.90
N GLU A 317 7.75 20.80 -3.30
CA GLU A 317 7.39 20.52 -4.69
C GLU A 317 8.02 21.53 -5.63
N THR A 318 7.96 22.82 -5.29
CA THR A 318 8.51 23.90 -6.12
C THR A 318 10.02 23.77 -6.27
N VAL A 319 10.73 23.57 -5.14
CA VAL A 319 12.19 23.41 -5.13
C VAL A 319 12.60 22.14 -5.88
N THR A 320 11.91 21.02 -5.64
CA THR A 320 12.22 19.75 -6.31
C THR A 320 11.96 19.83 -7.82
N ASP A 321 10.88 20.47 -8.26
CA ASP A 321 10.56 20.62 -9.68
C ASP A 321 11.56 21.54 -10.38
N MET A 322 12.04 22.56 -9.70
CA MET A 322 13.09 23.43 -10.20
C MET A 322 14.39 22.64 -10.42
N TRP A 323 14.84 21.86 -9.43
CA TRP A 323 16.02 21.01 -9.58
C TRP A 323 15.85 19.94 -10.66
N ARG A 324 14.66 19.36 -10.78
CA ARG A 324 14.37 18.40 -11.85
C ARG A 324 14.55 19.03 -13.23
N ARG A 325 14.05 20.25 -13.44
CA ARG A 325 14.25 20.97 -14.71
C ARG A 325 15.72 21.22 -14.99
N LYS A 326 16.49 21.69 -13.99
CA LYS A 326 17.93 21.92 -14.14
C LYS A 326 18.69 20.65 -14.52
N ILE A 327 18.43 19.55 -13.82
CA ILE A 327 19.06 18.27 -14.11
C ILE A 327 18.65 17.75 -15.51
N ASN A 328 17.41 17.96 -15.93
CA ASN A 328 16.98 17.59 -17.28
C ASN A 328 17.72 18.40 -18.34
N SER A 329 17.94 19.70 -18.14
CA SER A 329 18.78 20.50 -19.05
C SER A 329 20.22 20.01 -19.11
N VAL A 330 20.80 19.54 -17.99
CA VAL A 330 22.10 18.86 -18.01
C VAL A 330 22.06 17.58 -18.82
N PHE A 331 21.00 16.76 -18.68
CA PHE A 331 20.87 15.55 -19.49
C PHE A 331 20.77 15.83 -20.99
N GLU A 332 20.07 16.90 -21.38
CA GLU A 332 20.01 17.33 -22.79
C GLU A 332 21.40 17.72 -23.31
N LEU A 333 22.19 18.48 -22.51
CA LEU A 333 23.56 18.88 -22.85
C LEU A 333 24.55 17.69 -22.84
N ALA A 334 24.29 16.66 -22.04
CA ALA A 334 25.15 15.46 -21.96
C ALA A 334 24.99 14.52 -23.17
N GLY A 335 23.93 14.72 -23.99
CA GLY A 335 23.70 13.98 -25.23
C GLY A 335 22.90 12.69 -25.04
N LYS A 336 23.13 11.72 -25.92
CA LYS A 336 22.34 10.48 -25.94
C LYS A 336 22.69 9.56 -24.77
N PHE A 337 21.65 8.91 -24.22
CA PHE A 337 21.72 7.87 -23.20
C PHE A 337 21.12 6.58 -23.76
N GLU A 338 21.64 5.45 -23.29
CA GLU A 338 21.06 4.13 -23.66
C GLU A 338 19.63 3.99 -23.15
N GLU A 339 19.40 4.46 -21.91
CA GLU A 339 18.05 4.54 -21.30
C GLU A 339 17.73 5.98 -20.92
N SER A 340 16.46 6.36 -21.02
CA SER A 340 15.99 7.71 -20.65
C SER A 340 16.56 8.15 -19.30
N PRO A 341 17.34 9.22 -19.24
CA PRO A 341 17.92 9.70 -18.01
C PRO A 341 16.86 10.25 -17.06
N THR A 342 17.01 9.95 -15.79
CA THR A 342 16.16 10.52 -14.74
C THR A 342 16.99 10.72 -13.48
N PRO A 343 16.65 11.71 -12.63
CA PRO A 343 17.39 11.93 -11.37
C PRO A 343 17.45 10.68 -10.47
N HIS A 344 16.48 9.80 -10.56
CA HIS A 344 16.47 8.58 -9.75
C HIS A 344 17.57 7.58 -10.15
N ARG A 345 18.10 7.65 -11.38
CA ARG A 345 19.23 6.82 -11.82
C ARG A 345 20.52 7.10 -11.02
N PHE A 346 20.73 8.30 -10.45
CA PHE A 346 21.86 8.57 -9.55
C PHE A 346 21.81 7.67 -8.31
N ARG A 347 20.62 7.45 -7.74
CA ARG A 347 20.43 6.54 -6.62
C ARG A 347 20.67 5.08 -7.04
N HIS A 348 20.28 4.70 -8.25
CA HIS A 348 20.62 3.37 -8.81
C HIS A 348 22.14 3.23 -8.99
N THR A 349 22.83 4.29 -9.38
CA THR A 349 24.29 4.32 -9.53
C THR A 349 24.99 4.17 -8.18
N PHE A 350 24.55 4.89 -7.15
CA PHE A 350 25.05 4.71 -5.78
C PHE A 350 24.91 3.25 -5.31
N ALA A 351 23.72 2.67 -5.45
CA ALA A 351 23.48 1.28 -5.07
C ALA A 351 24.40 0.32 -5.86
N ARG A 352 24.55 0.52 -7.18
CA ARG A 352 25.45 -0.30 -8.01
C ARG A 352 26.90 -0.22 -7.50
N ILE A 353 27.40 0.98 -7.23
CA ILE A 353 28.79 1.19 -6.78
C ILE A 353 29.05 0.42 -5.47
N LEU A 354 28.12 0.47 -4.51
CA LEU A 354 28.25 -0.25 -3.24
C LEU A 354 28.21 -1.76 -3.43
N LEU A 355 27.21 -2.24 -4.17
CA LEU A 355 27.04 -3.68 -4.42
C LEU A 355 28.21 -4.27 -5.21
N GLN A 356 28.80 -3.52 -6.16
CA GLN A 356 30.00 -3.95 -6.90
C GLN A 356 31.25 -4.01 -6.02
N ARG A 357 31.25 -3.28 -4.90
CA ARG A 357 32.32 -3.32 -3.88
C ARG A 357 32.08 -4.38 -2.80
N GLY A 358 31.05 -5.22 -2.97
CA GLY A 358 30.73 -6.30 -2.03
C GLY A 358 29.95 -5.88 -0.79
N VAL A 359 29.41 -4.64 -0.74
CA VAL A 359 28.58 -4.21 0.39
C VAL A 359 27.30 -5.07 0.43
N PRO A 360 26.94 -5.66 1.59
CA PRO A 360 25.74 -6.47 1.74
C PRO A 360 24.47 -5.73 1.32
N VAL A 361 23.52 -6.46 0.74
CA VAL A 361 22.23 -5.87 0.29
C VAL A 361 21.46 -5.20 1.42
N ALA A 362 21.54 -5.76 2.64
CA ALA A 362 20.91 -5.19 3.82
C ALA A 362 21.47 -3.80 4.14
N ASP A 363 22.81 -3.67 4.17
CA ASP A 363 23.48 -2.40 4.46
C ASP A 363 23.18 -1.34 3.37
N VAL A 364 23.14 -1.78 2.10
CA VAL A 364 22.72 -0.88 1.00
C VAL A 364 21.25 -0.43 1.18
N ALA A 365 20.39 -1.29 1.68
CA ALA A 365 18.99 -0.94 1.96
C ALA A 365 18.90 0.11 3.07
N ASP A 366 19.66 -0.06 4.16
CA ASP A 366 19.73 0.90 5.26
C ASP A 366 20.29 2.26 4.80
N LEU A 367 21.40 2.25 4.05
CA LEU A 367 21.97 3.49 3.47
C LEU A 367 21.01 4.22 2.54
N LEU A 368 20.15 3.48 1.85
CA LEU A 368 19.13 4.06 0.98
C LEU A 368 17.85 4.45 1.73
N GLY A 369 17.64 3.95 2.96
CA GLY A 369 16.36 4.05 3.65
C GLY A 369 15.22 3.40 2.83
N ASP A 370 15.49 2.22 2.26
CA ASP A 370 14.54 1.35 1.58
C ASP A 370 14.52 -0.03 2.26
N ASP A 371 13.53 -0.87 1.95
CA ASP A 371 13.54 -2.24 2.44
C ASP A 371 14.46 -3.14 1.59
N GLU A 372 15.02 -4.17 2.22
CA GLU A 372 15.96 -5.10 1.58
C GLU A 372 15.34 -5.80 0.36
N LYS A 373 14.04 -6.11 0.41
CA LYS A 373 13.32 -6.71 -0.70
C LYS A 373 13.34 -5.80 -1.93
N THR A 374 13.09 -4.50 -1.73
CA THR A 374 13.15 -3.50 -2.80
C THR A 374 14.55 -3.41 -3.41
N VAL A 375 15.59 -3.38 -2.57
CA VAL A 375 16.97 -3.35 -3.05
C VAL A 375 17.31 -4.63 -3.81
N ARG A 376 16.93 -5.78 -3.29
CA ARG A 376 17.14 -7.09 -3.93
C ARG A 376 16.42 -7.19 -5.28
N GLU A 377 15.17 -6.75 -5.38
CA GLU A 377 14.40 -6.76 -6.63
C GLU A 377 15.00 -5.84 -7.70
N HIS A 378 15.47 -4.64 -7.28
CA HIS A 378 15.99 -3.65 -8.22
C HIS A 378 17.45 -3.85 -8.61
N TYR A 379 18.29 -4.37 -7.69
CA TYR A 379 19.75 -4.32 -7.82
C TYR A 379 20.45 -5.67 -7.74
N ALA A 380 19.76 -6.80 -7.52
CA ALA A 380 20.38 -8.12 -7.34
C ALA A 380 21.33 -8.54 -8.48
N ARG A 381 21.09 -8.03 -9.69
CA ARG A 381 21.92 -8.31 -10.87
C ARG A 381 23.32 -7.69 -10.79
N TRP A 382 23.55 -6.72 -9.89
CA TRP A 382 24.84 -6.06 -9.72
C TRP A 382 25.62 -6.52 -8.49
N VAL A 383 25.24 -7.65 -7.89
CA VAL A 383 25.98 -8.28 -6.79
C VAL A 383 27.00 -9.28 -7.37
N PRO A 384 28.30 -8.93 -7.48
CA PRO A 384 29.32 -9.78 -8.12
C PRO A 384 29.45 -11.13 -7.44
N GLU A 385 29.42 -11.15 -6.09
CA GLU A 385 29.51 -12.39 -5.31
C GLU A 385 28.38 -13.37 -5.63
N ARG A 386 27.17 -12.87 -5.83
CA ARG A 386 26.02 -13.69 -6.23
C ARG A 386 26.25 -14.31 -7.61
N GLN A 387 26.75 -13.51 -8.57
CA GLN A 387 27.03 -13.99 -9.91
C GLN A 387 28.16 -15.03 -9.88
N ALA A 388 29.25 -14.74 -9.18
CA ALA A 388 30.38 -15.67 -9.02
C ALA A 388 29.94 -16.97 -8.34
N ARG A 389 29.11 -16.88 -7.28
CA ARG A 389 28.56 -18.06 -6.60
C ARG A 389 27.68 -18.90 -7.51
N LEU A 390 26.77 -18.27 -8.25
CA LEU A 390 25.89 -18.97 -9.19
C LEU A 390 26.72 -19.63 -10.33
N THR A 391 27.71 -18.93 -10.86
CA THR A 391 28.62 -19.48 -11.85
C THR A 391 29.38 -20.68 -11.29
N ARG A 392 29.88 -20.63 -10.06
CA ARG A 392 30.54 -21.75 -9.42
C ARG A 392 29.61 -22.95 -9.26
N ILE A 393 28.37 -22.73 -8.74
CA ILE A 393 27.38 -23.80 -8.61
C ILE A 393 27.08 -24.45 -9.97
N LEU A 394 26.94 -23.64 -11.02
CA LEU A 394 26.67 -24.14 -12.36
C LEU A 394 27.88 -24.94 -12.91
N LYS A 395 29.11 -24.46 -12.67
CA LYS A 395 30.31 -25.20 -13.02
C LYS A 395 30.40 -26.54 -12.28
N GLU A 396 30.23 -26.51 -10.96
CA GLU A 396 30.22 -27.71 -10.13
C GLU A 396 29.14 -28.72 -10.57
N ALA A 397 28.00 -28.23 -11.03
CA ALA A 397 26.87 -29.08 -11.45
C ALA A 397 26.98 -29.59 -12.89
N PHE A 398 27.65 -28.86 -13.81
CA PHE A 398 27.56 -29.12 -15.25
C PHE A 398 28.90 -29.20 -15.98
N ASP A 399 30.06 -28.80 -15.39
CA ASP A 399 31.37 -28.88 -16.03
C ASP A 399 31.94 -30.30 -15.99
N ASP A 400 31.47 -31.18 -15.11
CA ASP A 400 31.82 -32.58 -15.15
C ASP A 400 31.17 -33.27 -16.36
N LYS A 401 31.98 -33.74 -17.30
CA LYS A 401 31.47 -34.58 -18.37
C LYS A 401 30.75 -35.79 -17.76
N PRO A 402 29.54 -36.10 -18.22
CA PRO A 402 28.82 -37.25 -17.71
C PRO A 402 29.67 -38.50 -17.87
N LYS A 403 30.09 -39.07 -16.76
CA LYS A 403 30.80 -40.37 -16.71
C LYS A 403 29.77 -41.47 -16.97
N GLY A 404 29.45 -41.70 -18.23
CA GLY A 404 28.54 -42.77 -18.63
C GLY A 404 28.00 -42.57 -20.05
N ASN A 405 27.70 -43.65 -20.74
CA ASN A 405 27.05 -43.62 -22.04
C ASN A 405 25.65 -42.97 -21.90
N LEU A 406 25.47 -41.81 -22.51
CA LEU A 406 24.13 -41.24 -22.72
C LEU A 406 23.37 -42.17 -23.67
N VAL A 407 22.58 -43.06 -23.15
CA VAL A 407 21.61 -43.79 -23.95
C VAL A 407 20.52 -42.79 -24.34
N ALA A 408 20.48 -42.46 -25.63
CA ALA A 408 19.46 -41.61 -26.20
C ALA A 408 18.09 -42.30 -26.00
N MET A 409 17.26 -41.76 -25.12
CA MET A 409 15.88 -42.21 -24.97
C MET A 409 15.03 -41.66 -26.12
N PRO A 410 14.18 -42.48 -26.72
CA PRO A 410 13.28 -42.01 -27.76
C PRO A 410 12.19 -41.13 -27.13
N LYS A 411 12.19 -39.84 -27.54
CA LYS A 411 11.17 -38.83 -27.27
C LYS A 411 10.97 -38.42 -25.79
N GLY A 412 11.75 -37.46 -25.38
CA GLY A 412 11.21 -36.32 -24.56
C GLY A 412 11.48 -36.32 -23.07
N ASP A 413 11.86 -37.42 -22.39
CA ASP A 413 12.05 -37.40 -20.95
C ASP A 413 13.47 -37.72 -20.53
N TRP A 414 14.14 -36.79 -19.86
CA TRP A 414 15.45 -36.94 -19.26
C TRP A 414 15.32 -37.49 -17.85
N VAL A 415 15.64 -38.74 -17.62
CA VAL A 415 15.76 -39.29 -16.27
C VAL A 415 17.27 -39.42 -15.96
N VAL A 416 17.72 -38.65 -14.97
CA VAL A 416 19.06 -38.81 -14.39
C VAL A 416 18.96 -39.87 -13.31
N THR A 417 19.49 -41.08 -13.60
CA THR A 417 19.74 -42.07 -12.55
C THR A 417 21.12 -41.76 -11.94
N LEU A 418 21.12 -41.33 -10.70
CA LEU A 418 22.33 -41.24 -9.88
C LEU A 418 22.75 -42.64 -9.42
N PRO A 419 24.06 -42.86 -9.27
CA PRO A 419 24.60 -44.16 -8.83
C PRO A 419 24.26 -44.49 -7.38
#